data_8e2d17640e3b132d2886cbada6430f77
#
_entry.id   8e2d17640e3b132d2886cbada6430f77
#
_cell.length_a   1.000
_cell.length_b   1.000
_cell.length_c   1.000
_cell.angle_alpha   90.00
_cell.angle_beta   90.00
_cell.angle_gamma   90.00
#
_symmetry.space_group_name_H-M   'P 1'
#
loop_
_entity.id
_entity.type
_entity.pdbx_description
1 polymer ?
#
loop_
_entity_poly.entity_id
_entity_poly.type
_entity_poly.pdbx_seq_one_letter_code
_entity_poly.pdbx_strand_id
1 'polypeptide(L)'
;GLKAGSTTARKMKNEVNSLKCTLMHKRVKVAELELDDATGIIQKIGAVYAPEHLPVGVPERKGVTDRAALNEWWTDRSIPDSRSGVREALEVLEISSTKMLLVRCFGLSLSDQYWICPEGSDLTWESINFFENGFSEDIGDILFGENKKRDPLDFSSPDNTSDGNLKKRWKIIDGKRCLIKGGSNPFRQQPFNEVIAAGLMERLGIPHVPYSVVWNGDSPYSVCEDFVTEDTDLVPAGRIFKTKKKDNRDSVYRHFVNCCEALGIRDAVQFLDRMIVIDYIIANEDRHFNNFGVLRNAKTLEWIGFAPIYDGGSSLG
;
A
#
# COMPACT_ATOMS: atom_id res chain seq x y z
N GLY A 1 -32.65 -38.19 -50.74
CA GLY A 1 -31.72 -38.48 -49.69
C GLY A 1 -30.93 -37.22 -49.32
N LEU A 2 -31.41 -36.47 -48.32
CA LEU A 2 -30.72 -35.28 -47.76
C LEU A 2 -29.88 -35.76 -46.57
N LYS A 3 -28.58 -35.56 -46.63
CA LYS A 3 -27.64 -35.77 -45.52
C LYS A 3 -27.60 -34.49 -44.69
N ALA A 4 -27.92 -34.65 -43.43
CA ALA A 4 -27.76 -33.59 -42.41
C ALA A 4 -26.26 -33.36 -42.12
N GLY A 5 -25.82 -32.12 -42.31
CA GLY A 5 -24.49 -31.70 -41.93
C GLY A 5 -24.42 -31.44 -40.43
N SER A 6 -23.56 -32.18 -39.77
CA SER A 6 -23.19 -31.98 -38.35
C SER A 6 -22.37 -30.72 -38.22
N THR A 7 -22.96 -29.70 -37.63
CA THR A 7 -22.23 -28.46 -37.25
C THR A 7 -21.56 -28.70 -35.93
N THR A 8 -20.28 -29.00 -35.98
CA THR A 8 -19.43 -29.12 -34.80
C THR A 8 -19.18 -27.67 -34.26
N ALA A 9 -19.93 -27.31 -33.24
CA ALA A 9 -19.67 -26.10 -32.48
C ALA A 9 -18.30 -26.21 -31.80
N ARG A 10 -17.30 -25.57 -32.39
CA ARG A 10 -15.96 -25.42 -31.82
C ARG A 10 -16.12 -24.53 -30.58
N LYS A 11 -16.07 -25.14 -29.39
CA LYS A 11 -15.89 -24.41 -28.12
C LYS A 11 -14.61 -23.60 -28.26
N MET A 12 -14.72 -22.30 -28.54
CA MET A 12 -13.64 -21.37 -28.30
C MET A 12 -13.39 -21.40 -26.80
N LYS A 13 -12.32 -22.08 -26.37
CA LYS A 13 -11.71 -21.78 -25.08
C LYS A 13 -11.25 -20.33 -25.20
N ASN A 14 -11.88 -19.44 -24.44
CA ASN A 14 -11.26 -18.15 -24.11
C ASN A 14 -9.96 -18.51 -23.40
N GLU A 15 -8.84 -18.41 -24.08
CA GLU A 15 -7.53 -18.36 -23.43
C GLU A 15 -7.56 -17.07 -22.64
N VAL A 16 -7.75 -17.18 -21.34
CA VAL A 16 -7.56 -16.08 -20.41
C VAL A 16 -6.07 -15.77 -20.47
N ASN A 17 -5.72 -14.64 -21.08
CA ASN A 17 -4.34 -14.18 -21.07
C ASN A 17 -3.94 -13.96 -19.61
N SER A 18 -2.86 -14.60 -19.18
CA SER A 18 -2.37 -14.49 -17.81
C SER A 18 -0.94 -14.00 -17.82
N LEU A 19 -0.65 -13.08 -16.92
CA LEU A 19 0.69 -12.61 -16.64
C LEU A 19 1.33 -13.53 -15.60
N LYS A 20 2.33 -14.30 -16.00
CA LYS A 20 3.15 -15.09 -15.09
C LYS A 20 4.24 -14.24 -14.48
N CYS A 21 4.37 -14.31 -13.17
CA CYS A 21 5.37 -13.55 -12.42
C CYS A 21 5.77 -14.28 -11.13
N THR A 22 6.83 -13.82 -10.51
CA THR A 22 7.25 -14.26 -9.18
C THR A 22 7.01 -13.13 -8.19
N LEU A 23 6.28 -13.40 -7.10
CA LEU A 23 6.26 -12.52 -5.94
C LEU A 23 7.65 -12.53 -5.31
N MET A 24 8.19 -11.35 -5.14
CA MET A 24 9.50 -11.10 -4.55
C MET A 24 9.36 -10.30 -3.26
N HIS A 25 10.26 -10.55 -2.31
CA HIS A 25 10.49 -9.70 -1.15
C HIS A 25 11.96 -9.28 -1.16
N LYS A 26 12.26 -8.06 -1.55
CA LYS A 26 13.60 -7.64 -2.01
C LYS A 26 14.13 -8.63 -3.07
N ARG A 27 15.19 -9.36 -2.72
CA ARG A 27 15.86 -10.36 -3.57
C ARG A 27 15.32 -11.77 -3.40
N VAL A 28 14.47 -11.99 -2.40
CA VAL A 28 13.94 -13.33 -2.06
C VAL A 28 12.77 -13.67 -2.97
N LYS A 29 12.87 -14.79 -3.67
CA LYS A 29 11.75 -15.36 -4.41
C LYS A 29 10.76 -15.96 -3.41
N VAL A 30 9.53 -15.45 -3.36
CA VAL A 30 8.51 -15.88 -2.40
C VAL A 30 7.59 -16.94 -2.99
N ALA A 31 6.90 -16.62 -4.10
CA ALA A 31 5.96 -17.54 -4.73
C ALA A 31 5.76 -17.20 -6.22
N GLU A 32 5.44 -18.23 -7.01
CA GLU A 32 4.98 -18.03 -8.39
C GLU A 32 3.52 -17.61 -8.40
N LEU A 33 3.18 -16.66 -9.27
CA LEU A 33 1.84 -16.13 -9.43
C LEU A 33 1.43 -16.11 -10.90
N GLU A 34 0.14 -16.35 -11.13
CA GLU A 34 -0.51 -16.06 -12.41
C GLU A 34 -1.58 -14.98 -12.15
N LEU A 35 -1.41 -13.81 -12.75
CA LEU A 35 -2.35 -12.70 -12.68
C LEU A 35 -3.19 -12.67 -13.96
N ASP A 36 -4.44 -12.29 -13.82
CA ASP A 36 -5.28 -11.92 -14.96
C ASP A 36 -4.74 -10.63 -15.60
N ASP A 37 -4.43 -10.63 -16.88
CA ASP A 37 -3.80 -9.51 -17.57
C ASP A 37 -4.75 -8.32 -17.81
N ALA A 38 -6.06 -8.54 -17.72
CA ALA A 38 -7.07 -7.50 -17.86
C ALA A 38 -7.44 -6.83 -16.53
N THR A 39 -7.39 -7.59 -15.43
CA THR A 39 -7.87 -7.12 -14.11
C THR A 39 -6.76 -6.97 -13.08
N GLY A 40 -5.59 -7.56 -13.30
CA GLY A 40 -4.47 -7.57 -12.35
C GLY A 40 -4.70 -8.44 -11.10
N ILE A 41 -5.74 -9.29 -11.09
CA ILE A 41 -6.10 -10.16 -9.96
C ILE A 41 -5.28 -11.44 -9.98
N ILE A 42 -4.83 -11.91 -8.82
CA ILE A 42 -4.13 -13.20 -8.68
C ILE A 42 -5.13 -14.34 -8.89
N GLN A 43 -4.98 -15.06 -10.01
CA GLN A 43 -5.82 -16.21 -10.36
C GLN A 43 -5.27 -17.50 -9.78
N LYS A 44 -3.93 -17.63 -9.72
CA LYS A 44 -3.28 -18.87 -9.28
C LYS A 44 -1.98 -18.57 -8.54
N ILE A 45 -1.66 -19.42 -7.57
CA ILE A 45 -0.38 -19.49 -6.89
C ILE A 45 0.28 -20.80 -7.35
N GLY A 46 1.51 -20.70 -7.82
CA GLY A 46 2.34 -21.85 -8.18
C GLY A 46 3.19 -22.33 -7.01
N ALA A 47 4.47 -22.57 -7.25
CA ALA A 47 5.42 -22.97 -6.20
C ALA A 47 5.63 -21.84 -5.20
N VAL A 48 5.64 -22.17 -3.90
CA VAL A 48 6.02 -21.28 -2.81
C VAL A 48 7.43 -21.65 -2.38
N TYR A 49 8.36 -20.70 -2.48
CA TYR A 49 9.78 -20.91 -2.23
C TYR A 49 10.22 -20.49 -0.83
N ALA A 50 9.62 -19.43 -0.32
CA ALA A 50 9.93 -18.82 0.96
C ALA A 50 8.64 -18.45 1.72
N PRO A 51 7.97 -19.43 2.35
CA PRO A 51 6.69 -19.20 3.03
C PRO A 51 6.79 -18.20 4.19
N GLU A 52 7.94 -18.09 4.83
CA GLU A 52 8.21 -17.10 5.89
C GLU A 52 8.20 -15.65 5.39
N HIS A 53 8.45 -15.45 4.09
CA HIS A 53 8.37 -14.16 3.41
C HIS A 53 6.99 -13.86 2.80
N LEU A 54 5.99 -14.72 2.98
CA LEU A 54 4.63 -14.37 2.59
C LEU A 54 4.18 -13.12 3.37
N PRO A 55 3.36 -12.25 2.75
CA PRO A 55 2.86 -11.07 3.44
C PRO A 55 2.11 -11.42 4.73
N VAL A 56 2.31 -10.62 5.78
CA VAL A 56 1.65 -10.83 7.07
C VAL A 56 0.14 -10.84 6.90
N GLY A 57 -0.54 -11.80 7.55
CA GLY A 57 -1.97 -12.02 7.41
C GLY A 57 -2.38 -12.89 6.22
N VAL A 58 -1.42 -13.42 5.45
CA VAL A 58 -1.65 -14.45 4.43
C VAL A 58 -1.30 -15.81 5.03
N PRO A 59 -2.30 -16.63 5.39
CA PRO A 59 -2.03 -17.91 6.03
C PRO A 59 -1.53 -18.96 5.03
N GLU A 60 -0.58 -19.77 5.48
CA GLU A 60 -0.24 -21.05 4.86
C GLU A 60 -0.71 -22.18 5.76
N ARG A 61 -1.40 -23.15 5.21
CA ARG A 61 -1.88 -24.34 5.93
C ARG A 61 -1.52 -25.59 5.15
N LYS A 62 -0.72 -26.46 5.77
CA LYS A 62 -0.29 -27.74 5.17
C LYS A 62 0.34 -27.59 3.78
N GLY A 63 1.19 -26.56 3.60
CA GLY A 63 1.84 -26.28 2.33
C GLY A 63 0.94 -25.62 1.28
N VAL A 64 -0.26 -25.16 1.67
CA VAL A 64 -1.18 -24.46 0.77
C VAL A 64 -1.35 -23.02 1.25
N THR A 65 -0.94 -22.07 0.41
CA THR A 65 -1.14 -20.64 0.65
C THR A 65 -2.57 -20.23 0.30
N ASP A 66 -3.20 -19.46 1.16
CA ASP A 66 -4.54 -18.93 0.92
C ASP A 66 -4.51 -17.88 -0.21
N ARG A 67 -4.99 -18.29 -1.40
CA ARG A 67 -5.03 -17.44 -2.58
C ARG A 67 -5.92 -16.20 -2.38
N ALA A 68 -7.05 -16.36 -1.69
CA ALA A 68 -7.96 -15.24 -1.48
C ALA A 68 -7.32 -14.17 -0.58
N ALA A 69 -6.65 -14.59 0.50
CA ALA A 69 -5.92 -13.69 1.39
C ALA A 69 -4.73 -13.02 0.69
N LEU A 70 -3.98 -13.75 -0.15
CA LEU A 70 -2.89 -13.16 -0.92
C LEU A 70 -3.41 -12.16 -1.96
N ASN A 71 -4.50 -12.50 -2.65
CA ASN A 71 -5.12 -11.59 -3.62
C ASN A 71 -5.70 -10.34 -2.94
N GLU A 72 -6.30 -10.46 -1.77
CA GLU A 72 -6.74 -9.32 -0.96
C GLU A 72 -5.56 -8.41 -0.61
N TRP A 73 -4.46 -8.98 -0.10
CA TRP A 73 -3.24 -8.22 0.18
C TRP A 73 -2.71 -7.50 -1.07
N TRP A 74 -2.69 -8.19 -2.22
CA TRP A 74 -2.24 -7.61 -3.48
C TRP A 74 -3.13 -6.45 -3.93
N THR A 75 -4.44 -6.64 -3.92
CA THR A 75 -5.39 -5.61 -4.38
C THR A 75 -5.49 -4.41 -3.44
N ASP A 76 -5.29 -4.60 -2.14
CA ASP A 76 -5.25 -3.53 -1.14
C ASP A 76 -4.04 -2.58 -1.32
N ARG A 77 -3.05 -2.96 -2.11
CA ARG A 77 -1.90 -2.10 -2.48
C ARG A 77 -2.25 -1.09 -3.56
N SER A 78 -3.35 -1.29 -4.28
CA SER A 78 -3.80 -0.34 -5.31
C SER A 78 -4.37 0.93 -4.70
N ILE A 79 -4.33 2.02 -5.46
CA ILE A 79 -4.99 3.27 -5.08
C ILE A 79 -6.49 2.98 -4.85
N PRO A 80 -7.11 3.49 -3.75
CA PRO A 80 -8.53 3.37 -3.56
C PRO A 80 -9.34 4.00 -4.72
N ASP A 81 -10.31 3.27 -5.26
CA ASP A 81 -11.18 3.77 -6.34
C ASP A 81 -12.01 5.01 -5.91
N SER A 82 -12.17 5.21 -4.59
CA SER A 82 -12.84 6.35 -3.98
C SER A 82 -11.99 7.62 -3.90
N ARG A 83 -10.68 7.55 -4.18
CA ARG A 83 -9.81 8.73 -4.13
C ARG A 83 -10.26 9.79 -5.11
N SER A 84 -10.30 11.04 -4.64
CA SER A 84 -10.66 12.19 -5.47
C SER A 84 -9.74 12.32 -6.70
N GLY A 85 -10.33 12.40 -7.89
CA GLY A 85 -9.62 12.58 -9.17
C GLY A 85 -9.06 11.30 -9.79
N VAL A 86 -9.24 10.13 -9.17
CA VAL A 86 -8.71 8.86 -9.70
C VAL A 86 -9.37 8.49 -11.03
N ARG A 87 -10.68 8.66 -11.16
CA ARG A 87 -11.39 8.30 -12.40
C ARG A 87 -10.88 9.10 -13.59
N GLU A 88 -10.77 10.41 -13.43
CA GLU A 88 -10.26 11.32 -14.46
C GLU A 88 -8.79 11.00 -14.79
N ALA A 89 -7.99 10.64 -13.77
CA ALA A 89 -6.61 10.23 -13.98
C ALA A 89 -6.50 8.93 -14.79
N LEU A 90 -7.33 7.92 -14.50
CA LEU A 90 -7.36 6.66 -15.25
C LEU A 90 -7.76 6.87 -16.72
N GLU A 91 -8.69 7.80 -17.00
CA GLU A 91 -9.06 8.17 -18.37
C GLU A 91 -7.87 8.80 -19.12
N VAL A 92 -7.15 9.74 -18.48
CA VAL A 92 -5.95 10.38 -19.06
C VAL A 92 -4.84 9.37 -19.33
N LEU A 93 -4.68 8.40 -18.42
CA LEU A 93 -3.66 7.35 -18.50
C LEU A 93 -4.04 6.22 -19.47
N GLU A 94 -5.28 6.18 -19.94
CA GLU A 94 -5.84 5.08 -20.75
C GLU A 94 -5.73 3.71 -20.05
N ILE A 95 -5.90 3.70 -18.74
CA ILE A 95 -5.82 2.51 -17.86
C ILE A 95 -7.22 2.16 -17.35
N SER A 96 -7.56 0.87 -17.37
CA SER A 96 -8.89 0.38 -17.04
C SER A 96 -9.23 0.42 -15.54
N SER A 97 -8.22 0.34 -14.65
CA SER A 97 -8.43 0.31 -13.20
C SER A 97 -7.16 0.64 -12.42
N THR A 98 -7.33 0.98 -11.14
CA THR A 98 -6.20 1.22 -10.22
C THR A 98 -5.34 -0.03 -10.00
N LYS A 99 -5.91 -1.23 -10.13
CA LYS A 99 -5.17 -2.50 -10.07
C LYS A 99 -4.23 -2.67 -11.25
N MET A 100 -4.57 -2.12 -12.41
CA MET A 100 -3.66 -2.13 -13.56
C MET A 100 -2.51 -1.14 -13.39
N LEU A 101 -2.71 -0.03 -12.67
CA LEU A 101 -1.57 0.82 -12.24
C LEU A 101 -0.61 0.06 -11.34
N LEU A 102 -1.13 -0.71 -10.38
CA LEU A 102 -0.34 -1.58 -9.50
C LEU A 102 0.51 -2.58 -10.30
N VAL A 103 -0.05 -3.22 -11.32
CA VAL A 103 0.69 -4.15 -12.20
C VAL A 103 1.75 -3.41 -13.01
N ARG A 104 1.46 -2.23 -13.53
CA ARG A 104 2.40 -1.42 -14.34
C ARG A 104 3.64 -0.98 -13.57
N CYS A 105 3.55 -0.77 -12.26
CA CYS A 105 4.70 -0.47 -11.40
C CYS A 105 5.25 -1.72 -10.67
N PHE A 106 4.94 -2.92 -11.13
CA PHE A 106 5.37 -4.19 -10.52
C PHE A 106 4.98 -4.35 -9.04
N GLY A 107 3.95 -3.64 -8.58
CA GLY A 107 3.56 -3.61 -7.18
C GLY A 107 4.52 -2.90 -6.24
N LEU A 108 5.54 -2.21 -6.75
CA LEU A 108 6.50 -1.47 -5.96
C LEU A 108 5.84 -0.37 -5.13
N SER A 109 6.32 -0.17 -3.90
CA SER A 109 5.83 0.80 -2.94
C SER A 109 6.99 1.41 -2.16
N LEU A 110 6.74 2.53 -1.48
CA LEU A 110 7.60 3.08 -0.44
C LEU A 110 7.17 2.63 0.97
N SER A 111 6.18 1.73 1.08
CA SER A 111 5.72 1.21 2.38
C SER A 111 6.34 -0.14 2.74
N ASP A 112 6.84 -0.90 1.76
CA ASP A 112 7.44 -2.22 1.98
C ASP A 112 8.34 -2.62 0.79
N GLN A 113 8.92 -3.81 0.89
CA GLN A 113 9.93 -4.31 -0.06
C GLN A 113 9.37 -5.38 -1.01
N TYR A 114 8.04 -5.51 -1.14
CA TYR A 114 7.41 -6.48 -2.03
C TYR A 114 7.24 -5.97 -3.45
N TRP A 115 7.43 -6.86 -4.42
CA TRP A 115 7.22 -6.59 -5.83
C TRP A 115 6.98 -7.87 -6.62
N ILE A 116 6.53 -7.76 -7.87
CA ILE A 116 6.41 -8.90 -8.79
C ILE A 116 7.45 -8.79 -9.91
N CYS A 117 8.16 -9.90 -10.16
CA CYS A 117 9.08 -10.04 -11.28
C CYS A 117 8.38 -10.81 -12.41
N PRO A 118 8.09 -10.19 -13.56
CA PRO A 118 7.51 -10.89 -14.70
C PRO A 118 8.41 -12.03 -15.19
N GLU A 119 7.83 -13.12 -15.66
CA GLU A 119 8.56 -14.27 -16.22
C GLU A 119 9.41 -13.82 -17.42
N GLY A 120 10.66 -14.23 -17.45
CA GLY A 120 11.62 -13.87 -18.52
C GLY A 120 12.17 -12.45 -18.43
N SER A 121 11.90 -11.72 -17.35
CA SER A 121 12.46 -10.39 -17.11
C SER A 121 13.80 -10.46 -16.41
N ASP A 122 14.73 -9.57 -16.76
CA ASP A 122 16.05 -9.39 -16.14
C ASP A 122 16.01 -8.35 -15.00
N LEU A 123 14.82 -7.96 -14.51
CA LEU A 123 14.67 -6.99 -13.44
C LEU A 123 15.25 -7.52 -12.13
N THR A 124 15.95 -6.65 -11.42
CA THR A 124 16.50 -6.91 -10.09
C THR A 124 15.98 -5.87 -9.10
N TRP A 125 15.97 -6.20 -7.81
CA TRP A 125 15.58 -5.26 -6.77
C TRP A 125 16.36 -3.95 -6.86
N GLU A 126 17.67 -4.04 -7.06
CA GLU A 126 18.59 -2.91 -7.14
C GLU A 126 18.24 -1.96 -8.29
N SER A 127 17.73 -2.49 -9.39
CA SER A 127 17.44 -1.70 -10.59
C SER A 127 16.11 -0.96 -10.55
N ILE A 128 15.17 -1.39 -9.67
CA ILE A 128 13.77 -0.91 -9.75
C ILE A 128 13.20 -0.35 -8.46
N ASN A 129 13.81 -0.60 -7.28
CA ASN A 129 13.24 -0.14 -6.00
C ASN A 129 13.21 1.39 -5.91
N PHE A 130 12.19 1.92 -5.22
CA PHE A 130 12.02 3.37 -5.04
C PHE A 130 12.82 3.96 -3.87
N PHE A 131 13.44 3.12 -3.04
CA PHE A 131 14.23 3.57 -1.89
C PHE A 131 15.59 4.11 -2.32
N GLU A 132 16.24 3.47 -3.29
CA GLU A 132 17.59 3.78 -3.74
C GLU A 132 17.61 4.47 -5.11
N ASN A 133 16.59 4.22 -5.94
CA ASN A 133 16.50 4.80 -7.28
C ASN A 133 15.59 6.04 -7.30
N GLY A 134 15.75 6.86 -8.33
CA GLY A 134 14.77 7.88 -8.68
C GLY A 134 13.47 7.24 -9.19
N PHE A 135 12.40 8.01 -9.21
CA PHE A 135 11.12 7.60 -9.77
C PHE A 135 10.48 8.74 -10.56
N SER A 136 9.54 8.39 -11.45
CA SER A 136 8.82 9.36 -12.26
C SER A 136 7.77 10.11 -11.42
N GLU A 137 7.62 11.40 -11.66
CA GLU A 137 6.54 12.22 -11.13
C GLU A 137 5.30 12.25 -12.05
N ASP A 138 5.35 11.64 -13.25
CA ASP A 138 4.30 11.74 -14.27
C ASP A 138 2.93 11.28 -13.75
N ILE A 139 2.90 10.13 -13.08
CA ILE A 139 1.67 9.58 -12.50
C ILE A 139 1.19 10.43 -11.33
N GLY A 140 2.10 10.85 -10.45
CA GLY A 140 1.80 11.72 -9.33
C GLY A 140 1.19 13.05 -9.78
N ASP A 141 1.76 13.69 -10.79
CA ASP A 141 1.26 14.94 -11.37
C ASP A 141 -0.17 14.76 -11.92
N ILE A 142 -0.44 13.68 -12.66
CA ILE A 142 -1.78 13.39 -13.20
C ILE A 142 -2.78 13.10 -12.07
N LEU A 143 -2.42 12.26 -11.09
CA LEU A 143 -3.27 11.96 -9.92
C LEU A 143 -3.55 13.19 -9.04
N PHE A 144 -2.63 14.15 -9.06
CA PHE A 144 -2.76 15.42 -8.35
C PHE A 144 -3.64 16.44 -9.10
N GLY A 145 -3.92 16.19 -10.40
CA GLY A 145 -4.71 17.03 -11.28
C GLY A 145 -3.90 18.06 -12.08
N GLU A 146 -2.59 17.87 -12.16
CA GLU A 146 -1.73 18.64 -13.05
C GLU A 146 -1.70 17.95 -14.41
N ASN A 147 -2.46 18.47 -15.41
CA ASN A 147 -2.59 17.91 -16.76
C ASN A 147 -1.33 18.10 -17.60
N LYS A 148 -0.23 17.48 -17.21
CA LYS A 148 1.00 17.43 -17.99
C LYS A 148 1.16 16.05 -18.61
N LYS A 149 0.41 15.78 -19.69
CA LYS A 149 0.59 14.56 -20.46
C LYS A 149 1.98 14.59 -21.13
N ARG A 150 2.87 13.72 -20.69
CA ARG A 150 4.12 13.40 -21.37
C ARG A 150 3.92 12.12 -22.18
N ASP A 151 4.53 12.04 -23.34
CA ASP A 151 4.46 10.85 -24.19
C ASP A 151 5.91 10.46 -24.57
N PRO A 152 6.40 9.26 -24.22
CA PRO A 152 5.73 8.21 -23.44
C PRO A 152 5.62 8.52 -21.94
N LEU A 153 4.56 7.99 -21.27
CA LEU A 153 4.39 8.04 -19.82
C LEU A 153 5.28 7.01 -19.13
N ASP A 154 5.96 7.44 -18.06
CA ASP A 154 6.72 6.55 -17.20
C ASP A 154 5.90 6.16 -15.95
N PHE A 155 5.54 4.88 -15.86
CA PHE A 155 4.78 4.30 -14.74
C PHE A 155 5.65 3.92 -13.54
N SER A 156 6.96 4.15 -13.59
CA SER A 156 7.88 3.90 -12.47
C SER A 156 7.69 4.97 -11.38
N SER A 157 6.62 4.84 -10.61
CA SER A 157 6.21 5.81 -9.58
C SER A 157 5.58 5.13 -8.37
N PRO A 158 5.97 5.50 -7.12
CA PRO A 158 5.32 5.02 -5.91
C PRO A 158 3.89 5.54 -5.74
N ASP A 159 3.47 6.52 -6.55
CA ASP A 159 2.10 7.03 -6.53
C ASP A 159 1.08 5.99 -6.96
N ASN A 160 1.48 4.99 -7.75
CA ASN A 160 0.63 3.88 -8.16
C ASN A 160 0.14 2.98 -7.00
N THR A 161 0.78 3.05 -5.85
CA THR A 161 0.52 2.20 -4.67
C THR A 161 0.25 3.00 -3.40
N SER A 162 0.00 4.31 -3.51
CA SER A 162 -0.29 5.16 -2.36
C SER A 162 -1.72 4.94 -1.84
N ASP A 163 -1.89 4.69 -0.53
CA ASP A 163 -3.21 4.50 0.10
C ASP A 163 -3.89 5.83 0.48
N GLY A 164 -5.19 5.79 0.80
CA GLY A 164 -6.01 6.90 1.31
C GLY A 164 -6.70 7.76 0.25
N ASN A 165 -7.70 8.53 0.70
CA ASN A 165 -8.67 9.22 -0.16
C ASN A 165 -8.28 10.64 -0.58
N LEU A 166 -7.40 11.30 0.15
CA LEU A 166 -6.93 12.64 -0.18
C LEU A 166 -5.95 12.61 -1.36
N LYS A 167 -5.93 13.68 -2.15
CA LYS A 167 -4.89 13.87 -3.18
C LYS A 167 -3.52 13.84 -2.51
N LYS A 168 -2.64 13.01 -3.03
CA LYS A 168 -1.27 12.89 -2.54
C LYS A 168 -0.34 12.47 -3.67
N ARG A 169 0.94 12.80 -3.50
CA ARG A 169 2.02 12.36 -4.40
C ARG A 169 3.33 12.26 -3.66
N TRP A 170 4.19 11.40 -4.16
CA TRP A 170 5.56 11.27 -3.72
C TRP A 170 6.49 12.18 -4.51
N LYS A 171 7.47 12.77 -3.85
CA LYS A 171 8.55 13.54 -4.47
C LYS A 171 9.86 13.27 -3.77
N ILE A 172 10.96 13.42 -4.52
CA ILE A 172 12.30 13.50 -3.95
C ILE A 172 12.63 14.98 -3.72
N ILE A 173 12.73 15.38 -2.47
CA ILE A 173 13.06 16.75 -2.04
C ILE A 173 14.37 16.69 -1.25
N ASP A 174 15.40 17.37 -1.72
CA ASP A 174 16.74 17.37 -1.11
C ASP A 174 17.29 15.94 -0.85
N GLY A 175 17.04 15.02 -1.78
CA GLY A 175 17.45 13.61 -1.70
C GLY A 175 16.57 12.72 -0.82
N LYS A 176 15.56 13.27 -0.16
CA LYS A 176 14.63 12.57 0.72
C LYS A 176 13.30 12.24 0.01
N ARG A 177 12.76 11.05 0.25
CA ARG A 177 11.43 10.66 -0.23
C ARG A 177 10.39 11.33 0.65
N CYS A 178 9.60 12.23 0.08
CA CYS A 178 8.61 13.01 0.79
C CYS A 178 7.22 12.78 0.22
N LEU A 179 6.25 12.55 1.11
CA LEU A 179 4.83 12.47 0.76
C LEU A 179 4.20 13.86 0.92
N ILE A 180 3.59 14.34 -0.17
CA ILE A 180 2.85 15.60 -0.21
C ILE A 180 1.37 15.27 -0.22
N LYS A 181 0.60 15.77 0.76
CA LYS A 181 -0.84 15.55 0.88
C LYS A 181 -1.61 16.86 0.77
N GLY A 182 -2.69 16.86 0.00
CA GLY A 182 -3.65 17.97 -0.05
C GLY A 182 -4.75 17.82 0.98
N GLY A 183 -5.54 18.88 1.13
CA GLY A 183 -6.77 18.87 1.92
C GLY A 183 -8.03 18.72 1.05
N SER A 184 -9.15 18.36 1.67
CA SER A 184 -10.46 18.31 1.03
C SER A 184 -11.13 19.69 1.02
N ASN A 185 -11.87 19.99 -0.07
CA ASN A 185 -12.68 21.20 -0.13
C ASN A 185 -13.88 21.12 0.84
N PRO A 186 -14.41 22.26 1.33
CA PRO A 186 -13.98 23.61 0.99
C PRO A 186 -12.81 24.16 1.83
N PHE A 187 -12.55 23.59 3.00
CA PHE A 187 -11.67 24.24 4.00
C PHE A 187 -10.19 23.90 3.85
N ARG A 188 -9.86 22.74 3.26
CA ARG A 188 -8.49 22.25 3.06
C ARG A 188 -7.65 22.28 4.34
N GLN A 189 -8.25 21.99 5.50
CA GLN A 189 -7.61 22.13 6.81
C GLN A 189 -6.67 20.98 7.17
N GLN A 190 -6.81 19.82 6.52
CA GLN A 190 -6.03 18.63 6.86
C GLN A 190 -4.51 18.84 6.91
N PRO A 191 -3.86 19.62 6.01
CA PRO A 191 -2.44 19.92 6.12
C PRO A 191 -2.05 20.64 7.43
N PHE A 192 -2.90 21.53 7.91
CA PHE A 192 -2.66 22.22 9.18
C PHE A 192 -2.89 21.29 10.38
N ASN A 193 -3.93 20.47 10.31
CA ASN A 193 -4.24 19.50 11.37
C ASN A 193 -3.09 18.50 11.56
N GLU A 194 -2.44 18.03 10.47
CA GLU A 194 -1.24 17.19 10.54
C GLU A 194 -0.11 17.87 11.34
N VAL A 195 0.16 19.14 11.06
CA VAL A 195 1.24 19.88 11.74
C VAL A 195 0.89 20.14 13.20
N ILE A 196 -0.36 20.49 13.51
CA ILE A 196 -0.82 20.72 14.89
C ILE A 196 -0.75 19.41 15.69
N ALA A 197 -1.24 18.31 15.13
CA ALA A 197 -1.18 17.00 15.76
C ALA A 197 0.27 16.55 16.02
N ALA A 198 1.16 16.71 15.04
CA ALA A 198 2.58 16.42 15.18
C ALA A 198 3.25 17.28 16.26
N GLY A 199 2.99 18.60 16.27
CA GLY A 199 3.53 19.50 17.28
C GLY A 199 3.04 19.22 18.71
N LEU A 200 1.82 18.70 18.86
CA LEU A 200 1.31 18.23 20.15
C LEU A 200 2.05 16.96 20.60
N MET A 201 2.20 15.98 19.71
CA MET A 201 2.91 14.73 20.01
C MET A 201 4.38 14.98 20.34
N GLU A 202 5.05 15.91 19.64
CA GLU A 202 6.41 16.32 19.94
C GLU A 202 6.56 16.83 21.38
N ARG A 203 5.66 17.72 21.81
CA ARG A 203 5.66 18.28 23.19
C ARG A 203 5.39 17.22 24.26
N LEU A 204 4.65 16.18 23.92
CA LEU A 204 4.33 15.05 24.80
C LEU A 204 5.37 13.93 24.76
N GLY A 205 6.42 14.05 23.91
CA GLY A 205 7.44 13.01 23.72
C GLY A 205 6.89 11.72 23.13
N ILE A 206 5.84 11.81 22.30
CA ILE A 206 5.23 10.65 21.63
C ILE A 206 5.87 10.51 20.24
N PRO A 207 6.38 9.31 19.89
CA PRO A 207 6.93 9.05 18.56
C PRO A 207 5.89 9.31 17.47
N HIS A 208 6.20 10.21 16.56
CA HIS A 208 5.30 10.64 15.49
C HIS A 208 6.08 11.01 14.23
N VAL A 209 5.38 11.11 13.10
CA VAL A 209 5.93 11.63 11.85
C VAL A 209 5.87 13.16 11.89
N PRO A 210 6.99 13.87 11.69
CA PRO A 210 7.00 15.33 11.57
C PRO A 210 6.34 15.77 10.26
N TYR A 211 5.55 16.84 10.33
CA TYR A 211 4.92 17.45 9.16
C TYR A 211 5.28 18.94 9.05
N SER A 212 5.36 19.42 7.82
CA SER A 212 5.43 20.86 7.50
C SER A 212 4.34 21.23 6.50
N VAL A 213 3.99 22.52 6.43
CA VAL A 213 3.07 23.05 5.41
C VAL A 213 3.86 23.72 4.31
N VAL A 214 3.53 23.40 3.07
CA VAL A 214 4.00 24.09 1.86
C VAL A 214 2.80 24.63 1.09
N TRP A 215 3.01 25.70 0.34
CA TRP A 215 1.99 26.33 -0.47
C TRP A 215 2.26 26.12 -1.96
N ASN A 216 1.23 25.81 -2.71
CA ASN A 216 1.27 25.86 -4.17
C ASN A 216 0.08 26.73 -4.63
N GLY A 217 0.38 27.95 -5.06
CA GLY A 217 -0.65 29.00 -5.18
C GLY A 217 -1.34 29.25 -3.84
N ASP A 218 -2.68 29.25 -3.85
CA ASP A 218 -3.51 29.46 -2.65
C ASP A 218 -3.88 28.14 -1.94
N SER A 219 -3.22 27.03 -2.28
CA SER A 219 -3.55 25.71 -1.71
C SER A 219 -2.45 25.25 -0.75
N PRO A 220 -2.81 24.93 0.52
CA PRO A 220 -1.89 24.35 1.48
C PRO A 220 -1.74 22.85 1.25
N TYR A 221 -0.54 22.33 1.46
CA TYR A 221 -0.21 20.92 1.44
C TYR A 221 0.64 20.55 2.64
N SER A 222 0.41 19.40 3.24
CA SER A 222 1.33 18.85 4.23
C SER A 222 2.43 18.04 3.55
N VAL A 223 3.63 18.12 4.08
CA VAL A 223 4.79 17.37 3.62
C VAL A 223 5.41 16.64 4.79
N CYS A 224 5.67 15.35 4.61
CA CYS A 224 6.44 14.55 5.55
C CYS A 224 7.47 13.70 4.81
N GLU A 225 8.60 13.45 5.46
CA GLU A 225 9.60 12.48 5.00
C GLU A 225 9.08 11.06 5.21
N ASP A 226 9.42 10.15 4.30
CA ASP A 226 9.15 8.72 4.48
C ASP A 226 9.95 8.18 5.66
N PHE A 227 9.28 7.51 6.58
CA PHE A 227 9.91 6.85 7.74
C PHE A 227 10.24 5.39 7.47
N VAL A 228 9.77 4.83 6.37
CA VAL A 228 10.13 3.50 5.90
C VAL A 228 11.44 3.59 5.14
N THR A 229 12.35 2.67 5.42
CA THR A 229 13.69 2.64 4.81
C THR A 229 13.84 1.42 3.91
N GLU A 230 14.94 1.36 3.16
CA GLU A 230 15.30 0.21 2.33
C GLU A 230 15.44 -1.12 3.11
N ASP A 231 15.54 -1.06 4.44
CA ASP A 231 15.68 -2.25 5.29
C ASP A 231 14.41 -2.59 6.08
N THR A 232 13.33 -1.82 5.91
CA THR A 232 12.12 -2.00 6.72
C THR A 232 10.86 -2.17 5.87
N ASP A 233 9.90 -2.93 6.39
CA ASP A 233 8.51 -2.99 5.93
C ASP A 233 7.61 -2.32 6.95
N LEU A 234 6.69 -1.49 6.53
CA LEU A 234 5.54 -1.10 7.32
C LEU A 234 4.44 -2.16 7.14
N VAL A 235 4.12 -2.86 8.21
CA VAL A 235 3.01 -3.81 8.24
C VAL A 235 1.79 -3.12 8.86
N PRO A 236 0.75 -2.80 8.08
CA PRO A 236 -0.46 -2.16 8.60
C PRO A 236 -1.13 -3.00 9.69
N ALA A 237 -1.72 -2.36 10.69
CA ALA A 237 -2.39 -3.03 11.79
C ALA A 237 -3.51 -3.98 11.32
N GLY A 238 -4.17 -3.68 10.21
CA GLY A 238 -5.17 -4.55 9.60
C GLY A 238 -4.62 -5.91 9.19
N ARG A 239 -3.36 -6.00 8.77
CA ARG A 239 -2.71 -7.27 8.44
C ARG A 239 -2.37 -8.07 9.68
N ILE A 240 -1.92 -7.41 10.74
CA ILE A 240 -1.67 -8.04 12.04
C ILE A 240 -2.98 -8.56 12.63
N PHE A 241 -4.05 -7.78 12.57
CA PHE A 241 -5.38 -8.15 13.05
C PHE A 241 -5.92 -9.44 12.39
N LYS A 242 -5.61 -9.67 11.11
CA LYS A 242 -6.04 -10.84 10.33
C LYS A 242 -5.21 -12.10 10.61
N THR A 243 -4.14 -12.04 11.39
CA THR A 243 -3.30 -13.23 11.68
C THR A 243 -3.98 -14.25 12.56
N LYS A 244 -5.02 -13.85 13.31
CA LYS A 244 -5.88 -14.72 14.11
C LYS A 244 -7.35 -14.45 13.84
N LYS A 245 -8.17 -15.49 14.00
CA LYS A 245 -9.63 -15.32 14.04
C LYS A 245 -10.04 -14.66 15.36
N LYS A 246 -10.81 -13.57 15.28
CA LYS A 246 -11.32 -12.87 16.46
C LYS A 246 -12.33 -13.75 17.21
N ASP A 247 -12.15 -13.92 18.53
CA ASP A 247 -13.18 -14.48 19.42
C ASP A 247 -14.29 -13.45 19.60
N ASN A 248 -15.55 -13.90 19.60
CA ASN A 248 -16.70 -13.00 19.76
C ASN A 248 -16.75 -12.28 21.13
N ARG A 249 -16.04 -12.82 22.13
CA ARG A 249 -15.94 -12.24 23.49
C ARG A 249 -14.88 -11.17 23.58
N ASP A 250 -13.92 -11.13 22.63
CA ASP A 250 -12.86 -10.14 22.65
C ASP A 250 -13.34 -8.82 22.04
N SER A 251 -12.96 -7.71 22.67
CA SER A 251 -13.02 -6.40 22.01
C SER A 251 -12.03 -6.34 20.85
N VAL A 252 -12.22 -5.40 19.93
CA VAL A 252 -11.28 -5.13 18.84
C VAL A 252 -9.87 -4.84 19.39
N TYR A 253 -9.78 -4.03 20.43
CA TYR A 253 -8.54 -3.72 21.14
C TYR A 253 -7.85 -4.98 21.67
N ARG A 254 -8.58 -5.82 22.44
CA ARG A 254 -8.03 -7.05 23.03
C ARG A 254 -7.55 -8.02 21.95
N HIS A 255 -8.33 -8.20 20.90
CA HIS A 255 -7.95 -9.08 19.80
C HIS A 255 -6.64 -8.61 19.13
N PHE A 256 -6.50 -7.30 18.86
CA PHE A 256 -5.27 -6.76 18.27
C PHE A 256 -4.06 -7.00 19.19
N VAL A 257 -4.19 -6.75 20.50
CA VAL A 257 -3.13 -7.06 21.47
C VAL A 257 -2.78 -8.55 21.45
N ASN A 258 -3.77 -9.44 21.44
CA ASN A 258 -3.54 -10.89 21.35
C ASN A 258 -2.84 -11.31 20.05
N CYS A 259 -3.08 -10.62 18.94
CA CYS A 259 -2.36 -10.83 17.68
C CYS A 259 -0.90 -10.38 17.79
N CYS A 260 -0.66 -9.20 18.37
CA CYS A 260 0.70 -8.69 18.60
C CYS A 260 1.51 -9.62 19.50
N GLU A 261 0.95 -10.05 20.63
CA GLU A 261 1.60 -10.99 21.55
C GLU A 261 1.99 -12.31 20.87
N ALA A 262 1.07 -12.86 20.06
CA ALA A 262 1.32 -14.10 19.33
C ALA A 262 2.43 -13.98 18.26
N LEU A 263 2.63 -12.78 17.71
CA LEU A 263 3.69 -12.46 16.75
C LEU A 263 4.99 -12.02 17.43
N GLY A 264 5.02 -11.84 18.76
CA GLY A 264 6.18 -11.33 19.51
C GLY A 264 6.39 -9.81 19.34
N ILE A 265 5.36 -9.06 18.93
CA ILE A 265 5.39 -7.60 18.86
C ILE A 265 5.22 -7.04 20.26
N ARG A 266 6.20 -6.24 20.71
CA ARG A 266 6.24 -5.66 22.05
C ARG A 266 5.47 -4.35 22.14
N ASP A 267 5.12 -3.95 23.37
CA ASP A 267 4.60 -2.64 23.73
C ASP A 267 3.25 -2.27 23.08
N ALA A 268 2.46 -3.27 22.63
CA ALA A 268 1.18 -3.04 21.95
C ALA A 268 0.20 -2.22 22.78
N VAL A 269 0.05 -2.56 24.07
CA VAL A 269 -0.84 -1.83 25.00
C VAL A 269 -0.38 -0.39 25.15
N GLN A 270 0.90 -0.17 25.43
CA GLN A 270 1.45 1.17 25.62
C GLN A 270 1.31 2.07 24.38
N PHE A 271 1.54 1.49 23.20
CA PHE A 271 1.36 2.21 21.93
C PHE A 271 -0.10 2.59 21.69
N LEU A 272 -1.01 1.62 21.82
CA LEU A 272 -2.44 1.84 21.58
C LEU A 272 -3.03 2.87 22.55
N ASP A 273 -2.68 2.79 23.84
CA ASP A 273 -3.17 3.73 24.85
C ASP A 273 -2.73 5.16 24.53
N ARG A 274 -1.45 5.37 24.14
CA ARG A 274 -0.94 6.68 23.71
C ARG A 274 -1.66 7.18 22.45
N MET A 275 -1.82 6.33 21.45
CA MET A 275 -2.48 6.68 20.20
C MET A 275 -3.95 7.05 20.43
N ILE A 276 -4.70 6.27 21.21
CA ILE A 276 -6.11 6.53 21.53
C ILE A 276 -6.26 7.86 22.31
N VAL A 277 -5.38 8.13 23.27
CA VAL A 277 -5.40 9.39 24.03
C VAL A 277 -5.13 10.58 23.12
N ILE A 278 -4.13 10.49 22.23
CA ILE A 278 -3.87 11.55 21.27
C ILE A 278 -5.05 11.75 20.32
N ASP A 279 -5.57 10.67 19.72
CA ASP A 279 -6.72 10.75 18.83
C ASP A 279 -7.93 11.38 19.50
N TYR A 280 -8.16 11.08 20.79
CA TYR A 280 -9.22 11.72 21.57
C TYR A 280 -8.97 13.23 21.76
N ILE A 281 -7.73 13.64 22.11
CA ILE A 281 -7.38 15.04 22.35
C ILE A 281 -7.53 15.89 21.09
N ILE A 282 -7.10 15.35 19.92
CA ILE A 282 -7.18 16.06 18.65
C ILE A 282 -8.51 15.82 17.91
N ALA A 283 -9.45 15.07 18.50
CA ALA A 283 -10.70 14.67 17.87
C ALA A 283 -10.48 14.01 16.48
N ASN A 284 -9.54 13.07 16.39
CA ASN A 284 -9.29 12.33 15.16
C ASN A 284 -10.35 11.25 14.96
N GLU A 285 -11.17 11.37 13.93
CA GLU A 285 -12.29 10.46 13.65
C GLU A 285 -11.93 9.35 12.65
N ASP A 286 -10.72 9.38 12.06
CA ASP A 286 -10.34 8.46 10.96
C ASP A 286 -9.16 7.54 11.31
N ARG A 287 -9.02 7.12 12.57
CA ARG A 287 -8.00 6.14 12.97
C ARG A 287 -8.45 4.71 12.65
N HIS A 288 -8.35 4.34 11.39
CA HIS A 288 -8.57 2.96 10.94
C HIS A 288 -7.28 2.14 10.91
N PHE A 289 -7.40 0.83 10.71
CA PHE A 289 -6.28 -0.13 10.79
C PHE A 289 -5.17 0.03 9.74
N ASN A 290 -5.35 0.88 8.73
CA ASN A 290 -4.27 1.21 7.78
C ASN A 290 -3.52 2.50 8.18
N ASN A 291 -4.04 3.27 9.16
CA ASN A 291 -3.43 4.53 9.62
C ASN A 291 -2.48 4.34 10.82
N PHE A 292 -2.10 3.13 11.12
CA PHE A 292 -1.01 2.76 12.02
C PHE A 292 -0.50 1.36 11.71
N GLY A 293 0.68 1.02 12.18
CA GLY A 293 1.29 -0.28 11.90
C GLY A 293 2.56 -0.54 12.68
N VAL A 294 3.23 -1.60 12.32
CA VAL A 294 4.47 -2.07 12.96
C VAL A 294 5.56 -2.17 11.91
N LEU A 295 6.75 -1.71 12.24
CA LEU A 295 7.94 -1.86 11.41
C LEU A 295 8.55 -3.24 11.62
N ARG A 296 8.93 -3.87 10.52
CA ARG A 296 9.61 -5.17 10.47
C ARG A 296 10.88 -5.03 9.65
N ASN A 297 11.97 -5.67 10.06
CA ASN A 297 13.15 -5.77 9.23
C ASN A 297 12.86 -6.63 8.00
N ALA A 298 13.07 -6.09 6.80
CA ALA A 298 12.72 -6.76 5.55
C ALA A 298 13.60 -7.98 5.24
N LYS A 299 14.78 -8.10 5.86
CA LYS A 299 15.71 -9.19 5.64
C LYS A 299 15.58 -10.29 6.71
N THR A 300 15.57 -9.90 8.01
CA THR A 300 15.51 -10.85 9.13
C THR A 300 14.10 -11.22 9.54
N LEU A 301 13.10 -10.45 9.08
CA LEU A 301 11.68 -10.54 9.43
C LEU A 301 11.40 -10.29 10.92
N GLU A 302 12.36 -9.77 11.67
CA GLU A 302 12.22 -9.41 13.07
C GLU A 302 11.39 -8.13 13.22
N TRP A 303 10.51 -8.10 14.21
CA TRP A 303 9.73 -6.92 14.56
C TRP A 303 10.62 -5.89 15.23
N ILE A 304 10.63 -4.67 14.69
CA ILE A 304 11.40 -3.54 15.22
C ILE A 304 10.61 -2.82 16.30
N GLY A 305 9.32 -2.60 16.05
CA GLY A 305 8.41 -1.88 16.95
C GLY A 305 7.31 -1.17 16.19
N PHE A 306 6.41 -0.51 16.90
CA PHE A 306 5.37 0.28 16.25
C PHE A 306 5.98 1.43 15.44
N ALA A 307 5.38 1.68 14.28
CA ALA A 307 5.71 2.86 13.49
C ALA A 307 5.40 4.15 14.28
N PRO A 308 6.12 5.27 14.03
CA PRO A 308 5.72 6.55 14.57
C PRO A 308 4.27 6.86 14.18
N ILE A 309 3.51 7.56 15.03
CA ILE A 309 2.11 7.91 14.73
C ILE A 309 2.07 8.87 13.54
N TYR A 310 1.24 8.55 12.56
CA TYR A 310 1.05 9.33 11.34
C TYR A 310 -0.44 9.49 11.01
N ASP A 311 -0.75 10.29 10.01
CA ASP A 311 -2.09 10.50 9.46
C ASP A 311 -3.09 11.03 10.51
N GLY A 312 -2.77 12.20 11.07
CA GLY A 312 -3.62 12.95 11.99
C GLY A 312 -4.44 14.05 11.32
N GLY A 313 -4.49 14.11 9.99
CA GLY A 313 -5.13 15.20 9.24
C GLY A 313 -6.65 15.26 9.39
N SER A 314 -7.33 14.13 9.65
CA SER A 314 -8.77 14.04 9.88
C SER A 314 -9.14 14.40 11.33
N SER A 315 -8.53 15.44 11.89
CA SER A 315 -8.69 15.89 13.27
C SER A 315 -9.17 17.35 13.35
N LEU A 316 -9.47 17.79 14.57
CA LEU A 316 -9.81 19.18 14.92
C LEU A 316 -11.09 19.72 14.23
N GLY A 317 -12.05 18.84 13.93
CA GLY A 317 -13.41 19.18 13.49
C GLY A 317 -13.58 19.23 12.00
#